data_977f7d437e0844225e6894426970be6b
#
_entry.id   977f7d437e0844225e6894426970be6b
#
_cell.length_a   1.000
_cell.length_b   1.000
_cell.length_c   1.000
_cell.angle_alpha   90.00
_cell.angle_beta   90.00
_cell.angle_gamma   90.00
#
_symmetry.space_group_name_H-M   'P 1'
#
loop_
_entity.id
_entity.type
_entity.pdbx_description
1 polymer ?
#
loop_
_entity_poly.entity_id
_entity_poly.type
_entity_poly.pdbx_seq_one_letter_code
_entity_poly.pdbx_strand_id
1 'polypeptide(L)'
;MKLIKSILTVMTLALALVFITACGASKNSNASNSKARTIDEIKKSGELRIAVFGDKKPFGYVDNDGSYQGYDIELGNQLAKDLGVKVKYVSVDAANRAEYLISNKVDITLANFTVTDERKKQVDFALPYMKVSLGVVSPKDALIKD
;
A
#
# COMPACT_ATOMS: atom_id res chain seq x y z
N MET A 1 -57.72 32.52 -13.00
CA MET A 1 -56.98 31.44 -13.65
C MET A 1 -55.59 31.84 -14.15
N LYS A 2 -55.36 33.05 -14.69
CA LYS A 2 -54.02 33.47 -15.17
C LYS A 2 -52.98 33.69 -14.04
N LEU A 3 -53.41 34.24 -12.89
CA LEU A 3 -52.50 34.46 -11.74
C LEU A 3 -51.97 33.17 -11.12
N ILE A 4 -52.79 32.14 -10.98
CA ILE A 4 -52.40 30.83 -10.39
C ILE A 4 -51.39 30.11 -11.29
N LYS A 5 -51.53 30.20 -12.59
CA LYS A 5 -50.55 29.61 -13.53
C LYS A 5 -49.19 30.34 -13.46
N SER A 6 -49.17 31.65 -13.25
CA SER A 6 -47.95 32.45 -13.15
C SER A 6 -47.21 32.14 -11.81
N ILE A 7 -47.93 31.92 -10.72
CA ILE A 7 -47.34 31.56 -9.43
C ILE A 7 -46.79 30.15 -9.47
N LEU A 8 -47.43 29.19 -10.19
CA LEU A 8 -46.97 27.83 -10.29
C LEU A 8 -45.67 27.74 -11.14
N THR A 9 -45.56 28.57 -12.20
CA THR A 9 -44.36 28.62 -13.06
C THR A 9 -43.16 29.24 -12.33
N VAL A 10 -43.37 30.26 -11.49
CA VAL A 10 -42.29 30.86 -10.70
C VAL A 10 -41.82 29.90 -9.60
N MET A 11 -42.74 29.16 -8.97
CA MET A 11 -42.40 28.18 -7.95
C MET A 11 -41.66 26.96 -8.50
N THR A 12 -41.95 26.51 -9.70
CA THR A 12 -41.21 25.43 -10.38
C THR A 12 -39.82 25.88 -10.83
N LEU A 13 -39.66 27.14 -11.24
CA LEU A 13 -38.37 27.70 -11.61
C LEU A 13 -37.45 27.92 -10.39
N ALA A 14 -38.02 28.31 -9.25
CA ALA A 14 -37.28 28.45 -8.00
C ALA A 14 -36.83 27.08 -7.42
N LEU A 15 -37.63 26.03 -7.61
CA LEU A 15 -37.29 24.69 -7.14
C LEU A 15 -36.19 24.04 -8.00
N ALA A 16 -36.06 24.40 -9.28
CA ALA A 16 -35.01 23.91 -10.18
C ALA A 16 -33.62 24.50 -9.88
N LEU A 17 -33.56 25.67 -9.23
CA LEU A 17 -32.32 26.36 -8.87
C LEU A 17 -31.65 25.78 -7.59
N VAL A 18 -32.38 25.03 -6.77
CA VAL A 18 -31.84 24.43 -5.53
C VAL A 18 -31.07 23.12 -5.80
N PHE A 19 -31.27 22.48 -6.97
CA PHE A 19 -30.59 21.21 -7.30
C PHE A 19 -29.21 21.39 -7.94
N ILE A 20 -28.75 22.58 -8.24
CA ILE A 20 -27.46 22.82 -8.93
C ILE A 20 -26.31 23.02 -7.95
N THR A 21 -26.54 23.15 -6.64
CA THR A 21 -25.47 23.35 -5.64
C THR A 21 -24.99 22.07 -4.95
N ALA A 22 -25.51 20.88 -5.32
CA ALA A 22 -25.13 19.61 -4.68
C ALA A 22 -24.07 18.80 -5.45
N CYS A 23 -23.50 19.30 -6.56
CA CYS A 23 -22.41 18.66 -7.30
C CYS A 23 -21.15 19.52 -7.33
N GLY A 24 -20.58 19.83 -6.18
CA GLY A 24 -19.38 20.65 -6.08
C GLY A 24 -18.42 20.28 -4.96
N ALA A 25 -18.56 19.08 -4.39
CA ALA A 25 -17.49 18.49 -3.59
C ALA A 25 -16.63 17.57 -4.46
N SER A 26 -16.03 18.17 -5.51
CA SER A 26 -14.82 17.61 -6.09
C SER A 26 -13.82 17.56 -4.95
N LYS A 27 -13.66 16.38 -4.31
CA LYS A 27 -12.46 16.10 -3.55
C LYS A 27 -11.32 16.33 -4.53
N ASN A 28 -10.74 17.51 -4.45
CA ASN A 28 -9.41 17.75 -4.93
C ASN A 28 -8.58 16.62 -4.37
N SER A 29 -8.27 15.63 -5.17
CA SER A 29 -7.14 14.75 -4.96
C SER A 29 -5.91 15.66 -5.09
N ASN A 30 -5.67 16.47 -4.05
CA ASN A 30 -4.33 16.89 -3.77
C ASN A 30 -3.56 15.58 -3.78
N ALA A 31 -2.69 15.40 -4.76
CA ALA A 31 -1.56 14.52 -4.62
C ALA A 31 -0.87 15.02 -3.35
N SER A 32 -1.30 14.50 -2.22
CA SER A 32 -0.65 14.71 -0.95
C SER A 32 0.74 14.20 -1.21
N ASN A 33 1.68 15.12 -1.15
CA ASN A 33 3.07 14.82 -0.88
C ASN A 33 3.07 14.22 0.54
N SER A 34 2.53 13.01 0.66
CA SER A 34 2.25 12.37 1.93
C SER A 34 3.59 11.86 2.43
N LYS A 35 4.18 12.67 3.31
CA LYS A 35 5.37 12.32 4.05
C LYS A 35 5.17 10.95 4.72
N ALA A 36 6.18 10.10 4.64
CA ALA A 36 6.20 8.81 5.35
C ALA A 36 5.82 9.01 6.83
N ARG A 37 5.04 8.10 7.37
CA ARG A 37 4.65 8.15 8.78
C ARG A 37 5.86 7.95 9.69
N THR A 38 5.96 8.76 10.72
CA THR A 38 6.95 8.57 11.80
C THR A 38 6.57 7.39 12.69
N ILE A 39 7.52 6.90 13.48
CA ILE A 39 7.27 5.84 14.47
C ILE A 39 6.18 6.26 15.48
N ASP A 40 6.16 7.52 15.90
CA ASP A 40 5.14 8.03 16.82
C ASP A 40 3.74 8.06 16.18
N GLU A 41 3.64 8.40 14.91
CA GLU A 41 2.38 8.35 14.17
C GLU A 41 1.90 6.91 13.98
N ILE A 42 2.81 5.96 13.73
CA ILE A 42 2.51 4.52 13.65
C ILE A 42 1.98 4.04 15.01
N LYS A 43 2.68 4.31 16.10
CA LYS A 43 2.25 3.97 17.47
C LYS A 43 0.90 4.58 17.82
N LYS A 44 0.70 5.84 17.51
CA LYS A 44 -0.57 6.55 17.75
C LYS A 44 -1.73 5.96 16.93
N SER A 45 -1.46 5.49 15.72
CA SER A 45 -2.48 4.85 14.88
C SER A 45 -2.84 3.43 15.35
N GLY A 46 -1.97 2.80 16.13
CA GLY A 46 -2.12 1.42 16.58
C GLY A 46 -1.89 0.37 15.49
N GLU A 47 -1.39 0.76 14.30
CA GLU A 47 -1.23 -0.14 13.15
C GLU A 47 0.07 0.14 12.40
N LEU A 48 0.85 -0.93 12.14
CA LEU A 48 2.01 -0.95 11.25
C LEU A 48 1.63 -1.65 9.95
N ARG A 49 1.74 -0.96 8.82
CA ARG A 49 1.43 -1.49 7.49
C ARG A 49 2.71 -2.00 6.84
N ILE A 50 2.72 -3.29 6.46
CA ILE A 50 3.91 -3.96 5.92
C ILE A 50 3.59 -4.56 4.55
N ALA A 51 4.34 -4.17 3.52
CA ALA A 51 4.32 -4.87 2.24
C ALA A 51 5.13 -6.16 2.33
N VAL A 52 4.53 -7.26 1.94
CA VAL A 52 5.13 -8.60 1.92
C VAL A 52 4.79 -9.32 0.62
N PHE A 53 5.57 -10.31 0.24
CA PHE A 53 5.11 -11.23 -0.80
C PHE A 53 3.94 -12.09 -0.30
N GLY A 54 3.01 -12.39 -1.21
CA GLY A 54 1.90 -13.31 -0.95
C GLY A 54 2.06 -14.68 -1.58
N ASP A 55 3.16 -14.91 -2.34
CA ASP A 55 3.36 -16.07 -3.21
C ASP A 55 4.80 -16.63 -3.19
N LYS A 56 5.66 -16.18 -2.28
CA LYS A 56 7.10 -16.50 -2.26
C LYS A 56 7.51 -17.30 -1.02
N LYS A 57 7.21 -18.59 -0.98
CA LYS A 57 7.75 -19.50 0.04
C LYS A 57 9.28 -19.57 -0.04
N PRO A 58 10.00 -19.57 1.09
CA PRO A 58 9.56 -19.49 2.48
C PRO A 58 9.47 -18.06 3.04
N PHE A 59 9.65 -17.02 2.22
CA PHE A 59 9.77 -15.62 2.66
C PHE A 59 8.45 -15.01 3.10
N GLY A 60 7.50 -14.88 2.18
CA GLY A 60 6.14 -14.39 2.42
C GLY A 60 5.15 -15.07 1.48
N TYR A 61 4.10 -15.63 2.02
CA TYR A 61 3.04 -16.29 1.25
C TYR A 61 1.74 -16.27 2.02
N VAL A 62 0.64 -16.43 1.29
CA VAL A 62 -0.69 -16.62 1.86
C VAL A 62 -0.99 -18.12 1.84
N ASP A 63 -1.38 -18.66 2.98
CA ASP A 63 -1.76 -20.07 3.11
C ASP A 63 -3.22 -20.29 2.67
N ASN A 64 -3.66 -21.54 2.65
CA ASN A 64 -4.99 -21.93 2.18
C ASN A 64 -6.15 -21.34 3.00
N ASP A 65 -5.91 -21.00 4.27
CA ASP A 65 -6.86 -20.32 5.15
C ASP A 65 -6.87 -18.80 5.01
N GLY A 66 -6.05 -18.25 4.10
CA GLY A 66 -5.90 -16.82 3.87
C GLY A 66 -4.93 -16.11 4.82
N SER A 67 -4.27 -16.83 5.73
CA SER A 67 -3.27 -16.26 6.64
C SER A 67 -1.94 -16.03 5.95
N TYR A 68 -1.25 -14.94 6.32
CA TYR A 68 0.11 -14.69 5.91
C TYR A 68 1.08 -15.55 6.72
N GLN A 69 2.05 -16.17 6.04
CA GLN A 69 3.06 -17.05 6.61
C GLN A 69 4.42 -16.76 6.01
N GLY A 70 5.49 -17.10 6.73
CA GLY A 70 6.87 -17.07 6.24
C GLY A 70 7.80 -16.19 7.05
N TYR A 71 9.06 -16.19 6.65
CA TYR A 71 10.15 -15.51 7.38
C TYR A 71 9.91 -14.00 7.54
N ASP A 72 9.49 -13.33 6.48
CA ASP A 72 9.19 -11.89 6.48
C ASP A 72 7.98 -11.56 7.37
N ILE A 73 7.04 -12.51 7.48
CA ILE A 73 5.86 -12.37 8.31
C ILE A 73 6.23 -12.45 9.79
N GLU A 74 7.07 -13.42 10.18
CA GLU A 74 7.55 -13.52 11.56
C GLU A 74 8.34 -12.29 12.00
N LEU A 75 9.20 -11.76 11.12
CA LEU A 75 9.91 -10.51 11.38
C LEU A 75 8.93 -9.34 11.54
N GLY A 76 7.92 -9.24 10.66
CA GLY A 76 6.90 -8.21 10.75
C GLY A 76 6.06 -8.28 12.03
N ASN A 77 5.69 -9.49 12.46
CA ASN A 77 5.00 -9.73 13.72
C ASN A 77 5.85 -9.25 14.92
N GLN A 78 7.15 -9.57 14.91
CA GLN A 78 8.06 -9.15 15.98
C GLN A 78 8.20 -7.62 16.02
N LEU A 79 8.37 -6.97 14.87
CA LEU A 79 8.45 -5.51 14.79
C LEU A 79 7.17 -4.83 15.32
N ALA A 80 6.00 -5.34 14.93
CA ALA A 80 4.74 -4.79 15.42
C ALA A 80 4.57 -4.97 16.94
N LYS A 81 4.98 -6.13 17.47
CA LYS A 81 5.01 -6.42 18.91
C LYS A 81 5.93 -5.44 19.65
N ASP A 82 7.13 -5.21 19.16
CA ASP A 82 8.11 -4.31 19.77
C ASP A 82 7.64 -2.84 19.78
N LEU A 83 6.88 -2.45 18.74
CA LEU A 83 6.26 -1.13 18.66
C LEU A 83 4.96 -1.02 19.47
N GLY A 84 4.39 -2.12 19.95
CA GLY A 84 3.13 -2.16 20.66
C GLY A 84 1.90 -1.88 19.78
N VAL A 85 1.94 -2.27 18.51
CA VAL A 85 0.89 -2.03 17.51
C VAL A 85 0.44 -3.33 16.85
N LYS A 86 -0.69 -3.29 16.14
CA LYS A 86 -1.13 -4.38 15.28
C LYS A 86 -0.41 -4.31 13.93
N VAL A 87 -0.18 -5.47 13.31
CA VAL A 87 0.34 -5.52 11.95
C VAL A 87 -0.80 -5.61 10.93
N LYS A 88 -0.63 -4.93 9.80
CA LYS A 88 -1.45 -5.07 8.60
C LYS A 88 -0.58 -5.40 7.41
N TYR A 89 -0.69 -6.64 6.94
CA TYR A 89 0.02 -7.07 5.75
C TYR A 89 -0.68 -6.63 4.47
N VAL A 90 0.10 -6.25 3.47
CA VAL A 90 -0.34 -5.89 2.12
C VAL A 90 0.50 -6.68 1.13
N SER A 91 -0.12 -7.55 0.35
CA SER A 91 0.59 -8.28 -0.69
C SER A 91 1.14 -7.32 -1.74
N VAL A 92 2.39 -7.55 -2.14
CA VAL A 92 3.08 -6.76 -3.16
C VAL A 92 3.80 -7.70 -4.13
N ASP A 93 3.87 -7.32 -5.39
CA ASP A 93 4.76 -7.94 -6.36
C ASP A 93 6.16 -7.29 -6.36
N ALA A 94 7.11 -7.92 -7.06
CA ALA A 94 8.49 -7.47 -7.07
C ALA A 94 8.67 -6.07 -7.70
N ALA A 95 7.82 -5.67 -8.63
CA ALA A 95 7.93 -4.39 -9.33
C ALA A 95 7.45 -3.22 -8.47
N ASN A 96 6.43 -3.42 -7.64
CA ASN A 96 5.73 -2.37 -6.91
C ASN A 96 6.28 -2.12 -5.49
N ARG A 97 7.34 -2.81 -5.05
CA ARG A 97 7.88 -2.70 -3.68
C ARG A 97 8.28 -1.28 -3.28
N ALA A 98 8.97 -0.55 -4.16
CA ALA A 98 9.35 0.85 -3.92
C ALA A 98 8.14 1.78 -4.00
N GLU A 99 7.26 1.58 -4.99
CA GLU A 99 6.07 2.42 -5.19
C GLU A 99 5.13 2.40 -4.00
N TYR A 100 4.95 1.25 -3.34
CA TYR A 100 4.10 1.14 -2.16
C TYR A 100 4.62 1.95 -0.96
N LEU A 101 5.95 2.12 -0.85
CA LEU A 101 6.57 3.02 0.14
C LEU A 101 6.40 4.48 -0.27
N ILE A 102 6.74 4.83 -1.52
CA ILE A 102 6.71 6.20 -2.04
C ILE A 102 5.29 6.77 -1.98
N SER A 103 4.29 5.95 -2.31
CA SER A 103 2.87 6.34 -2.23
C SER A 103 2.27 6.28 -0.82
N ASN A 104 3.06 5.93 0.20
CA ASN A 104 2.60 5.73 1.59
C ASN A 104 1.45 4.72 1.74
N LYS A 105 1.35 3.77 0.84
CA LYS A 105 0.43 2.65 0.95
C LYS A 105 0.81 1.73 2.10
N VAL A 106 2.11 1.61 2.37
CA VAL A 106 2.70 0.88 3.49
C VAL A 106 3.76 1.72 4.19
N ASP A 107 4.14 1.32 5.40
CA ASP A 107 5.16 1.99 6.20
C ASP A 107 6.53 1.36 6.00
N ILE A 108 6.58 0.04 5.81
CA ILE A 108 7.79 -0.72 5.51
C ILE A 108 7.52 -1.80 4.48
N THR A 109 8.58 -2.29 3.86
CA THR A 109 8.55 -3.43 2.93
C THR A 109 9.49 -4.53 3.42
N LEU A 110 8.94 -5.71 3.69
CA LEU A 110 9.64 -6.96 3.97
C LEU A 110 9.27 -7.96 2.88
N ALA A 111 9.95 -7.89 1.74
CA ALA A 111 9.62 -8.67 0.56
C ALA A 111 10.88 -8.99 -0.25
N ASN A 112 11.90 -9.52 0.43
CA ASN A 112 13.17 -9.87 -0.20
C ASN A 112 13.72 -8.72 -1.07
N PHE A 113 13.72 -7.50 -0.49
CA PHE A 113 14.01 -6.26 -1.22
C PHE A 113 15.50 -5.95 -1.18
N THR A 114 16.23 -6.45 -2.17
CA THR A 114 17.67 -6.27 -2.32
C THR A 114 18.05 -4.78 -2.34
N VAL A 115 19.06 -4.41 -1.57
CA VAL A 115 19.64 -3.07 -1.56
C VAL A 115 20.43 -2.85 -2.84
N THR A 116 20.06 -1.83 -3.62
CA THR A 116 20.82 -1.35 -4.79
C THR A 116 20.94 0.17 -4.76
N ASP A 117 21.91 0.73 -5.48
CA ASP A 117 22.12 2.18 -5.49
C ASP A 117 20.96 2.94 -6.15
N GLU A 118 20.27 2.32 -7.13
CA GLU A 118 19.08 2.90 -7.75
C GLU A 118 17.92 2.98 -6.74
N ARG A 119 17.73 1.92 -5.95
CA ARG A 119 16.66 1.86 -4.94
C ARG A 119 16.92 2.81 -3.77
N LYS A 120 18.19 2.95 -3.35
CA LYS A 120 18.60 3.93 -2.32
C LYS A 120 18.28 5.37 -2.68
N LYS A 121 18.17 5.69 -3.97
CA LYS A 121 17.76 7.02 -4.42
C LYS A 121 16.26 7.29 -4.23
N GLN A 122 15.47 6.25 -4.00
CA GLN A 122 14.02 6.30 -3.93
C GLN A 122 13.48 6.04 -2.52
N VAL A 123 14.12 5.15 -1.78
CA VAL A 123 13.69 4.70 -0.44
C VAL A 123 14.88 4.47 0.47
N ASP A 124 14.66 4.61 1.77
CA ASP A 124 15.65 4.28 2.79
C ASP A 124 15.65 2.79 3.10
N PHE A 125 16.82 2.26 3.45
CA PHE A 125 17.00 0.88 3.87
C PHE A 125 17.50 0.81 5.30
N ALA A 126 16.93 -0.12 6.08
CA ALA A 126 17.47 -0.53 7.35
C ALA A 126 18.69 -1.47 7.16
N LEU A 127 19.26 -1.95 8.26
CA LEU A 127 20.28 -2.99 8.21
C LEU A 127 19.74 -4.25 7.53
N PRO A 128 20.53 -4.93 6.68
CA PRO A 128 20.13 -6.17 6.06
C PRO A 128 19.84 -7.25 7.13
N TYR A 129 18.67 -7.84 7.07
CA TYR A 129 18.23 -8.87 8.00
C TYR A 129 18.46 -10.30 7.48
N MET A 130 18.79 -10.46 6.18
CA MET A 130 19.17 -11.73 5.59
C MET A 130 20.11 -11.57 4.41
N LYS A 131 20.78 -12.65 4.02
CA LYS A 131 21.55 -12.78 2.79
C LYS A 131 20.88 -13.83 1.92
N VAL A 132 20.70 -13.55 0.63
CA VAL A 132 20.18 -14.49 -0.35
C VAL A 132 21.20 -14.66 -1.46
N SER A 133 21.33 -15.88 -1.97
CA SER A 133 22.11 -16.20 -3.16
C SER A 133 21.17 -16.56 -4.29
N LEU A 134 21.47 -16.09 -5.48
CA LEU A 134 20.79 -16.53 -6.69
C LEU A 134 21.54 -17.74 -7.25
N GLY A 135 20.81 -18.80 -7.57
CA GLY A 135 21.31 -19.97 -8.26
C GLY A 135 20.65 -20.09 -9.64
N VAL A 136 21.39 -20.63 -10.59
CA VAL A 136 20.86 -20.98 -11.90
C VAL A 136 20.64 -22.49 -11.92
N VAL A 137 19.46 -22.90 -12.37
CA VAL A 137 19.11 -24.29 -12.56
C VAL A 137 18.94 -24.51 -14.05
N SER A 138 19.66 -25.49 -14.61
CA SER A 138 19.52 -25.92 -16.01
C SER A 138 19.26 -27.42 -16.10
N PRO A 139 18.62 -27.92 -17.16
CA PRO A 139 18.55 -29.33 -17.46
C PRO A 139 19.97 -29.96 -17.55
N LYS A 140 20.10 -31.23 -17.18
CA LYS A 140 21.40 -31.92 -17.17
C LYS A 140 22.06 -31.98 -18.55
N ASP A 141 21.26 -31.98 -19.60
CA ASP A 141 21.64 -32.03 -21.01
C ASP A 141 21.91 -30.65 -21.64
N ALA A 142 21.58 -29.58 -20.92
CA ALA A 142 21.79 -28.22 -21.35
C ALA A 142 22.60 -27.42 -20.32
N LEU A 143 23.82 -27.91 -20.03
CA LEU A 143 24.70 -27.24 -19.07
C LEU A 143 25.04 -25.82 -19.54
N ILE A 144 24.74 -24.82 -18.70
CA ILE A 144 25.22 -23.47 -18.89
C ILE A 144 26.71 -23.49 -18.60
N LYS A 145 27.52 -23.20 -19.61
CA LYS A 145 28.95 -22.98 -19.47
C LYS A 145 29.18 -21.49 -19.39
N ASP A 146 30.12 -21.10 -18.54
CA ASP A 146 30.53 -19.70 -18.33
C ASP A 146 30.88 -18.99 -19.63
#